data_caab6419f9dbe53665bbf8eebaa1375e
#
_entry.id   caab6419f9dbe53665bbf8eebaa1375e
#
_cell.length_a   1.000
_cell.length_b   1.000
_cell.length_c   1.000
_cell.angle_alpha   90.00
_cell.angle_beta   90.00
_cell.angle_gamma   90.00
#
_symmetry.space_group_name_H-M   'P 1'
#
loop_
_entity.id
_entity.type
_entity.pdbx_description
1 polymer ?
#
loop_
_entity_poly.entity_id
_entity_poly.type
_entity_poly.pdbx_seq_one_letter_code
_entity_poly.pdbx_strand_id
1 'polypeptide(L)'
;MYPRAKALGIIMCDNKILLEELNGEHSKGTGLFYRPIGGSIEYGEQSNQTIIREFKEELGVDIEIISYMSCLENIFTIGINVGHEIIQVYLVKFKETTLYKHECFKIVENRKNTYAKWIPLEDITQKRKILYPNGLNELLVKFTLR
;
A
#
# COMPACT_ATOMS: atom_id res chain seq x y z
N MET A 1 14.73 -20.26 0.72
CA MET A 1 13.61 -19.33 0.88
C MET A 1 14.14 -18.01 1.41
N TYR A 2 13.67 -16.89 0.91
CA TYR A 2 14.22 -15.57 1.21
C TYR A 2 13.10 -14.60 1.57
N PRO A 3 13.38 -13.57 2.41
CA PRO A 3 12.47 -12.46 2.56
C PRO A 3 12.21 -11.81 1.21
N ARG A 4 10.96 -11.38 0.97
CA ARG A 4 10.61 -10.65 -0.24
C ARG A 4 10.88 -9.16 -0.03
N ALA A 5 11.59 -8.55 -0.95
CA ALA A 5 11.79 -7.11 -0.96
C ALA A 5 10.62 -6.45 -1.69
N LYS A 6 9.94 -5.52 -1.00
CA LYS A 6 8.78 -4.82 -1.54
C LYS A 6 8.88 -3.32 -1.36
N ALA A 7 8.09 -2.58 -2.12
CA ALA A 7 7.95 -1.14 -1.97
C ALA A 7 6.48 -0.76 -2.06
N LEU A 8 6.06 0.17 -1.21
CA LEU A 8 4.67 0.66 -1.15
C LEU A 8 4.67 2.18 -1.22
N GLY A 9 3.66 2.72 -1.92
CA GLY A 9 3.46 4.16 -2.04
C GLY A 9 2.20 4.61 -1.32
N ILE A 10 2.35 5.62 -0.49
CA ILE A 10 1.26 6.23 0.27
C ILE A 10 0.85 7.52 -0.42
N ILE A 11 -0.42 7.62 -0.79
CA ILE A 11 -1.03 8.85 -1.30
C ILE A 11 -2.10 9.29 -0.33
N MET A 12 -2.01 10.54 0.13
CA MET A 12 -2.99 11.13 1.03
C MET A 12 -3.68 12.32 0.40
N CYS A 13 -4.97 12.47 0.68
CA CYS A 13 -5.77 13.62 0.24
C CYS A 13 -6.94 13.80 1.19
N ASP A 14 -7.12 15.01 1.73
CA ASP A 14 -8.28 15.36 2.58
C ASP A 14 -8.51 14.39 3.73
N ASN A 15 -7.44 14.05 4.46
CA ASN A 15 -7.47 13.10 5.58
C ASN A 15 -7.90 11.68 5.17
N LYS A 16 -7.67 11.34 3.90
CA LYS A 16 -7.90 10.00 3.37
C LYS A 16 -6.61 9.45 2.77
N ILE A 17 -6.51 8.14 2.78
CA ILE A 17 -5.38 7.42 2.19
C ILE A 17 -5.90 6.49 1.10
N LEU A 18 -5.15 6.39 0.00
CA LEU A 18 -5.51 5.51 -1.10
C LEU A 18 -5.06 4.09 -0.82
N LEU A 19 -5.99 3.17 -0.69
CA LEU A 19 -5.71 1.78 -0.36
C LEU A 19 -6.47 0.83 -1.28
N GLU A 20 -5.81 -0.26 -1.64
CA GLU A 20 -6.47 -1.38 -2.31
C GLU A 20 -7.33 -2.11 -1.29
N GLU A 21 -8.60 -2.34 -1.64
CA GLU A 21 -9.53 -3.14 -0.85
C GLU A 21 -9.50 -4.58 -1.31
N LEU A 22 -9.22 -5.48 -0.39
CA LEU A 22 -9.17 -6.92 -0.65
C LEU A 22 -10.15 -7.65 0.25
N ASN A 23 -10.58 -8.81 -0.20
CA ASN A 23 -11.49 -9.66 0.59
C ASN A 23 -11.00 -11.09 0.50
N GLY A 24 -10.80 -11.72 1.65
CA GLY A 24 -10.35 -13.10 1.71
C GLY A 24 -9.63 -13.42 3.00
N GLU A 25 -8.87 -14.50 2.97
CA GLU A 25 -8.09 -14.96 4.10
C GLU A 25 -6.83 -14.09 4.26
N HIS A 26 -6.55 -13.67 5.49
CA HIS A 26 -5.37 -12.89 5.84
C HIS A 26 -4.88 -13.28 7.25
N SER A 27 -3.75 -12.72 7.69
CA SER A 27 -3.11 -13.15 8.95
C SER A 27 -3.94 -12.89 10.20
N LYS A 28 -4.94 -12.01 10.14
CA LYS A 28 -5.83 -11.69 11.28
C LYS A 28 -7.23 -12.27 11.13
N GLY A 29 -7.47 -13.14 10.14
CA GLY A 29 -8.77 -13.76 9.92
C GLY A 29 -9.20 -13.79 8.48
N THR A 30 -10.50 -13.62 8.24
CA THR A 30 -11.10 -13.63 6.90
C THR A 30 -12.01 -12.41 6.75
N GLY A 31 -12.03 -11.82 5.56
CA GLY A 31 -12.88 -10.69 5.25
C GLY A 31 -12.11 -9.56 4.60
N LEU A 32 -12.62 -8.33 4.75
CA LEU A 32 -12.01 -7.15 4.15
C LEU A 32 -10.70 -6.78 4.85
N PHE A 33 -9.72 -6.44 4.04
CA PHE A 33 -8.48 -5.87 4.50
C PHE A 33 -7.92 -4.93 3.43
N TYR A 34 -6.97 -4.10 3.80
CA TYR A 34 -6.50 -3.00 2.98
C TYR A 34 -4.99 -2.95 2.94
N ARG A 35 -4.44 -2.52 1.81
CA ARG A 35 -3.00 -2.30 1.67
C ARG A 35 -2.72 -1.18 0.66
N PRO A 36 -1.61 -0.46 0.80
CA PRO A 36 -1.21 0.53 -0.19
C PRO A 36 -0.86 -0.11 -1.53
N ILE A 37 -0.80 0.73 -2.56
CA ILE A 37 -0.34 0.32 -3.88
C ILE A 37 1.17 0.10 -3.86
N GLY A 38 1.62 -0.95 -4.49
CA GLY A 38 3.03 -1.27 -4.62
C GLY A 38 3.22 -2.72 -5.01
N GLY A 39 4.43 -3.21 -4.87
CA GLY A 39 4.73 -4.58 -5.24
C GLY A 39 6.18 -4.96 -5.00
N SER A 40 6.58 -6.07 -5.58
CA SER A 40 7.91 -6.62 -5.40
C SER A 40 8.95 -5.80 -6.16
N ILE A 41 10.06 -5.57 -5.48
CA ILE A 41 11.24 -4.95 -6.10
C ILE A 41 11.88 -5.98 -7.01
N GLU A 42 12.05 -5.64 -8.28
CA GLU A 42 12.68 -6.54 -9.23
C GLU A 42 14.21 -6.47 -9.10
N TYR A 43 14.86 -7.55 -9.46
CA TYR A 43 16.33 -7.61 -9.42
C TYR A 43 16.94 -6.48 -10.25
N GLY A 44 17.82 -5.70 -9.64
CA GLY A 44 18.45 -4.55 -10.28
C GLY A 44 17.62 -3.26 -10.24
N GLU A 45 16.45 -3.28 -9.60
CA GLU A 45 15.58 -2.12 -9.49
C GLU A 45 15.71 -1.47 -8.11
N GLN A 46 15.73 -0.15 -8.08
CA GLN A 46 15.65 0.58 -6.80
C GLN A 46 14.21 0.68 -6.35
N SER A 47 13.99 0.74 -5.03
CA SER A 47 12.64 0.75 -4.47
C SER A 47 11.78 1.92 -4.95
N ASN A 48 12.36 3.10 -5.14
CA ASN A 48 11.62 4.24 -5.67
C ASN A 48 11.18 4.01 -7.13
N GLN A 49 11.98 3.33 -7.92
CA GLN A 49 11.61 2.94 -9.29
C GLN A 49 10.48 1.91 -9.29
N THR A 50 10.51 0.99 -8.33
CA THR A 50 9.45 -0.01 -8.17
C THR A 50 8.09 0.64 -8.00
N ILE A 51 7.99 1.67 -7.15
CA ILE A 51 6.74 2.35 -6.88
C ILE A 51 6.21 3.05 -8.13
N ILE A 52 7.07 3.74 -8.84
CA ILE A 52 6.68 4.41 -10.10
C ILE A 52 6.14 3.38 -11.09
N ARG A 53 6.84 2.27 -11.25
CA ARG A 53 6.43 1.18 -12.14
C ARG A 53 5.10 0.56 -11.72
N GLU A 54 4.95 0.24 -10.44
CA GLU A 54 3.74 -0.43 -9.94
C GLU A 54 2.49 0.45 -10.06
N PHE A 55 2.59 1.75 -9.78
CA PHE A 55 1.47 2.66 -10.01
C PHE A 55 1.08 2.73 -11.48
N LYS A 56 2.06 2.70 -12.37
CA LYS A 56 1.80 2.70 -13.81
C LYS A 56 1.13 1.40 -14.26
N GLU A 57 1.62 0.26 -13.79
CA GLU A 57 1.08 -1.04 -14.15
C GLU A 57 -0.32 -1.28 -13.57
N GLU A 58 -0.51 -0.97 -12.30
CA GLU A 58 -1.75 -1.29 -11.59
C GLU A 58 -2.86 -0.28 -11.83
N LEU A 59 -2.54 1.01 -11.81
CA LEU A 59 -3.52 2.09 -11.93
C LEU A 59 -3.45 2.85 -13.26
N GLY A 60 -2.39 2.65 -14.03
CA GLY A 60 -2.18 3.41 -15.26
C GLY A 60 -1.87 4.88 -15.05
N VAL A 61 -1.32 5.25 -13.89
CA VAL A 61 -1.09 6.65 -13.52
C VAL A 61 0.40 6.93 -13.30
N ASP A 62 0.77 8.19 -13.46
CA ASP A 62 2.12 8.69 -13.18
C ASP A 62 2.14 9.35 -11.80
N ILE A 63 3.19 9.05 -11.03
CA ILE A 63 3.37 9.59 -9.69
C ILE A 63 4.75 10.24 -9.53
N GLU A 64 4.87 11.08 -8.53
CA GLU A 64 6.13 11.62 -8.06
C GLU A 64 6.39 11.17 -6.63
N ILE A 65 7.65 10.87 -6.34
CA ILE A 65 8.07 10.56 -4.97
C ILE A 65 8.21 11.89 -4.21
N ILE A 66 7.54 12.01 -3.07
CA ILE A 66 7.68 13.16 -2.19
C ILE A 66 8.81 12.91 -1.20
N SER A 67 8.77 11.78 -0.49
CA SER A 67 9.79 11.44 0.51
C SER A 67 9.78 9.96 0.84
N TYR A 68 10.91 9.49 1.36
CA TYR A 68 11.02 8.17 1.94
C TYR A 68 10.48 8.21 3.37
N MET A 69 9.58 7.29 3.70
CA MET A 69 8.96 7.27 5.03
C MET A 69 9.68 6.33 6.00
N SER A 70 9.81 5.08 5.63
CA SER A 70 10.43 4.07 6.51
C SER A 70 10.59 2.73 5.81
N CYS A 71 11.34 1.85 6.48
CA CYS A 71 11.42 0.44 6.14
C CYS A 71 10.65 -0.36 7.20
N LEU A 72 9.76 -1.23 6.77
CA LEU A 72 9.03 -2.14 7.64
C LEU A 72 9.48 -3.57 7.40
N GLU A 73 9.62 -4.33 8.45
CA GLU A 73 9.87 -5.76 8.37
C GLU A 73 8.60 -6.47 8.81
N ASN A 74 8.03 -7.28 7.92
CA ASN A 74 6.73 -7.90 8.14
C ASN A 74 6.85 -9.41 8.05
N ILE A 75 6.62 -10.09 9.18
CA ILE A 75 6.56 -11.55 9.24
C ILE A 75 5.15 -11.92 9.67
N PHE A 76 4.48 -12.71 8.87
CA PHE A 76 3.09 -13.05 9.11
C PHE A 76 2.80 -14.50 8.75
N THR A 77 1.69 -15.03 9.27
CA THR A 77 1.28 -16.41 9.02
C THR A 77 -0.13 -16.43 8.46
N ILE A 78 -0.34 -17.17 7.39
CA ILE A 78 -1.66 -17.46 6.84
C ILE A 78 -1.74 -19.00 6.75
N GLY A 79 -2.57 -19.62 7.61
CA GLY A 79 -2.60 -21.06 7.71
C GLY A 79 -1.25 -21.59 8.20
N ILE A 80 -0.62 -22.47 7.41
CA ILE A 80 0.71 -23.01 7.71
C ILE A 80 1.83 -22.24 6.99
N ASN A 81 1.48 -21.24 6.20
CA ASN A 81 2.44 -20.50 5.41
C ASN A 81 2.95 -19.28 6.15
N VAL A 82 4.26 -19.10 6.16
CA VAL A 82 4.91 -17.93 6.73
C VAL A 82 5.33 -16.99 5.60
N GLY A 83 4.87 -15.74 5.68
CA GLY A 83 5.32 -14.67 4.81
C GLY A 83 6.37 -13.83 5.50
N HIS A 84 7.40 -13.42 4.77
CA HIS A 84 8.45 -12.54 5.29
C HIS A 84 8.75 -11.49 4.23
N GLU A 85 8.56 -10.22 4.59
CA GLU A 85 8.71 -9.10 3.67
C GLU A 85 9.53 -7.98 4.30
N ILE A 86 10.40 -7.39 3.49
CA ILE A 86 11.12 -6.16 3.84
C ILE A 86 10.57 -5.10 2.90
N ILE A 87 9.94 -4.08 3.47
CA ILE A 87 9.09 -3.15 2.73
C ILE A 87 9.61 -1.73 2.86
N GLN A 88 9.93 -1.12 1.73
CA GLN A 88 10.29 0.30 1.66
C GLN A 88 9.02 1.11 1.44
N VAL A 89 8.75 2.08 2.29
CA VAL A 89 7.53 2.88 2.24
C VAL A 89 7.86 4.32 1.86
N TYR A 90 7.15 4.83 0.87
CA TYR A 90 7.33 6.18 0.34
C TYR A 90 6.02 6.96 0.37
N LEU A 91 6.13 8.26 0.62
CA LEU A 91 5.05 9.20 0.40
C LEU A 91 5.15 9.66 -1.06
N VAL A 92 4.05 9.54 -1.78
CA VAL A 92 4.01 9.88 -3.21
C VAL A 92 2.80 10.76 -3.51
N LYS A 93 2.77 11.34 -4.71
CA LYS A 93 1.64 12.13 -5.18
C LYS A 93 1.39 11.86 -6.66
N PHE A 94 0.15 12.05 -7.10
CA PHE A 94 -0.16 12.01 -8.53
C PHE A 94 0.47 13.21 -9.23
N LYS A 95 1.03 12.98 -10.41
CA LYS A 95 1.48 14.09 -11.28
C LYS A 95 0.30 14.88 -11.81
N GLU A 96 -0.78 14.19 -12.14
CA GLU A 96 -2.00 14.80 -12.66
C GLU A 96 -3.00 15.04 -11.54
N THR A 97 -3.22 16.30 -11.19
CA THR A 97 -4.04 16.68 -10.02
C THR A 97 -5.51 16.31 -10.16
N THR A 98 -6.02 16.16 -11.39
CA THR A 98 -7.40 15.74 -11.62
C THR A 98 -7.70 14.34 -11.09
N LEU A 99 -6.67 13.50 -10.92
CA LEU A 99 -6.83 12.15 -10.42
C LEU A 99 -7.34 12.11 -8.96
N TYR A 100 -7.08 13.15 -8.19
CA TYR A 100 -7.59 13.22 -6.81
C TYR A 100 -9.11 13.29 -6.72
N LYS A 101 -9.79 13.61 -7.82
CA LYS A 101 -11.25 13.70 -7.88
C LYS A 101 -11.91 12.35 -8.18
N HIS A 102 -11.14 11.33 -8.53
CA HIS A 102 -11.68 10.00 -8.77
C HIS A 102 -12.07 9.36 -7.44
N GLU A 103 -13.28 8.81 -7.36
CA GLU A 103 -13.76 8.13 -6.15
C GLU A 103 -13.02 6.82 -5.89
N CYS A 104 -12.64 6.12 -6.96
CA CYS A 104 -11.89 4.87 -6.88
C CYS A 104 -11.12 4.63 -8.17
N PHE A 105 -10.18 3.69 -8.09
CA PHE A 105 -9.37 3.27 -9.23
C PHE A 105 -9.45 1.77 -9.37
N LYS A 106 -9.74 1.29 -10.56
CA LYS A 106 -9.71 -0.15 -10.83
C LYS A 106 -8.26 -0.61 -10.90
N ILE A 107 -7.94 -1.66 -10.18
CA ILE A 107 -6.60 -2.23 -10.18
C ILE A 107 -6.53 -3.38 -11.20
N VAL A 108 -5.55 -3.28 -12.09
CA VAL A 108 -5.29 -4.31 -13.09
C VAL A 108 -4.13 -5.15 -12.59
N GLU A 109 -4.43 -6.27 -11.95
CA GLU A 109 -3.43 -7.21 -11.46
C GLU A 109 -3.95 -8.64 -11.52
N ASN A 110 -3.22 -9.52 -12.22
CA ASN A 110 -3.37 -10.99 -12.17
C ASN A 110 -4.81 -11.52 -12.07
N ARG A 111 -5.72 -11.06 -12.94
CA ARG A 111 -7.12 -11.50 -13.00
C ARG A 111 -7.97 -11.15 -11.76
N LYS A 112 -7.45 -10.37 -10.83
CA LYS A 112 -8.23 -9.88 -9.69
C LYS A 112 -8.88 -8.57 -10.07
N ASN A 113 -10.19 -8.47 -9.84
CA ASN A 113 -10.93 -7.23 -10.00
C ASN A 113 -11.02 -6.56 -8.64
N THR A 114 -9.99 -5.83 -8.26
CA THR A 114 -9.99 -5.06 -7.03
C THR A 114 -9.98 -3.57 -7.36
N TYR A 115 -10.24 -2.76 -6.34
CA TYR A 115 -10.28 -1.31 -6.47
C TYR A 115 -9.43 -0.66 -5.38
N ALA A 116 -8.75 0.41 -5.74
CA ALA A 116 -8.16 1.31 -4.77
C ALA A 116 -9.19 2.37 -4.43
N LYS A 117 -9.38 2.60 -3.14
CA LYS A 117 -10.38 3.52 -2.61
C LYS A 117 -9.75 4.49 -1.64
N TRP A 118 -10.34 5.67 -1.54
CA TRP A 118 -9.96 6.66 -0.53
C TRP A 118 -10.59 6.26 0.80
N ILE A 119 -9.76 5.84 1.73
CA ILE A 119 -10.20 5.39 3.06
C ILE A 119 -9.89 6.48 4.08
N PRO A 120 -10.87 6.89 4.91
CA PRO A 120 -10.59 7.86 5.96
C PRO A 120 -9.43 7.39 6.84
N LEU A 121 -8.45 8.25 7.05
CA LEU A 121 -7.28 7.92 7.85
C LEU A 121 -7.68 7.50 9.26
N GLU A 122 -8.74 8.11 9.80
CA GLU A 122 -9.29 7.77 11.11
C GLU A 122 -9.73 6.30 11.21
N ASP A 123 -10.31 5.75 10.14
CA ASP A 123 -10.72 4.33 10.12
C ASP A 123 -9.53 3.39 10.27
N ILE A 124 -8.37 3.83 9.82
CA ILE A 124 -7.13 3.07 9.93
C ILE A 124 -6.49 3.26 11.31
N THR A 125 -6.31 4.52 11.74
CA THR A 125 -5.62 4.83 13.00
C THR A 125 -6.40 4.33 14.22
N GLN A 126 -7.73 4.30 14.15
CA GLN A 126 -8.58 3.75 15.20
C GLN A 126 -8.87 2.26 15.03
N LYS A 127 -8.20 1.63 14.07
CA LYS A 127 -8.29 0.18 13.81
C LYS A 127 -9.70 -0.33 13.50
N ARG A 128 -10.53 0.50 12.87
CA ARG A 128 -11.84 0.09 12.38
C ARG A 128 -11.72 -0.75 11.11
N LYS A 129 -10.63 -0.59 10.38
CA LYS A 129 -10.31 -1.34 9.17
C LYS A 129 -8.93 -1.98 9.33
N ILE A 130 -8.77 -3.17 8.78
CA ILE A 130 -7.51 -3.92 8.89
C ILE A 130 -6.56 -3.48 7.79
N LEU A 131 -5.41 -2.95 8.19
CA LEU A 131 -4.36 -2.46 7.29
C LEU A 131 -3.13 -3.37 7.35
N TYR A 132 -2.64 -3.72 6.19
CA TYR A 132 -1.34 -4.39 6.04
C TYR A 132 -0.38 -3.49 5.26
N PRO A 133 0.92 -3.64 5.43
CA PRO A 133 1.62 -4.56 6.35
C PRO A 133 1.54 -4.12 7.81
N ASN A 134 1.85 -5.06 8.70
CA ASN A 134 1.96 -4.75 10.13
C ASN A 134 3.03 -3.66 10.35
N GLY A 135 2.74 -2.72 11.25
CA GLY A 135 3.61 -1.58 11.51
C GLY A 135 3.26 -0.33 10.70
N LEU A 136 2.51 -0.48 9.60
CA LEU A 136 2.13 0.68 8.79
C LEU A 136 1.19 1.62 9.52
N ASN A 137 0.24 1.07 10.29
CA ASN A 137 -0.68 1.90 11.09
C ASN A 137 0.09 2.83 12.04
N GLU A 138 1.04 2.28 12.77
CA GLU A 138 1.88 3.05 13.71
C GLU A 138 2.71 4.10 12.98
N LEU A 139 3.22 3.77 11.80
CA LEU A 139 3.97 4.71 10.96
C LEU A 139 3.07 5.87 10.52
N LEU A 140 1.83 5.59 10.11
CA LEU A 140 0.89 6.62 9.70
C LEU A 140 0.50 7.53 10.85
N VAL A 141 0.24 6.98 12.04
CA VAL A 141 -0.05 7.77 13.24
C VAL A 141 1.11 8.72 13.54
N LYS A 142 2.33 8.19 13.56
CA LYS A 142 3.54 8.99 13.83
C LYS A 142 3.72 10.09 12.79
N PHE A 143 3.43 9.81 11.52
CA PHE A 143 3.57 10.76 10.42
C PHE A 143 2.54 11.89 10.49
N THR A 144 1.31 11.60 10.90
CA THR A 144 0.22 12.58 10.96
C THR A 144 0.27 13.47 12.19
N LEU A 145 1.01 13.09 13.23
CA LEU A 145 1.20 13.89 14.44
C LEU A 145 2.26 15.01 14.30
N ARG A 146 2.89 15.12 13.14
CA ARG A 146 3.90 16.15 12.90
C ARG A 146 3.29 17.49 12.51
#